data_3361e39670ada616d0ef469930bb6193
#
_entry.id   3361e39670ada616d0ef469930bb6193
#
_cell.length_a   1.000
_cell.length_b   1.000
_cell.length_c   1.000
_cell.angle_alpha   90.00
_cell.angle_beta   90.00
_cell.angle_gamma   90.00
#
_symmetry.space_group_name_H-M   'P 1'
#
loop_
_entity.id
_entity.type
_entity.pdbx_description
1 polymer ?
#
loop_
_entity_poly.entity_id
_entity_poly.type
_entity_poly.pdbx_seq_one_letter_code
_entity_poly.pdbx_strand_id
1 'polypeptide(L)'
;MELARGVEDACVYDLLGYSFKDSKRFTADGSSLTDIHKREPFAGVVEEQRVGKRTPNAPVVINHAVADDVIPYRSGKQLGSDWCDKGARVTFNAGVTPTHLGGFLPHIEKSMLFFETRFAGANQASSCWRL
;
A
#
# COMPACT_ATOMS: atom_id res chain seq x y z
N MET A 1 -19.58 -0.14 -19.53
CA MET A 1 -19.39 -1.62 -19.62
C MET A 1 -18.08 -2.02 -20.27
N GLU A 2 -17.49 -1.23 -21.14
CA GLU A 2 -16.23 -1.55 -21.84
C GLU A 2 -15.02 -1.58 -20.88
N LEU A 3 -14.95 -0.68 -19.90
CA LEU A 3 -13.87 -0.67 -18.92
C LEU A 3 -13.86 -1.92 -18.03
N ALA A 4 -15.05 -2.35 -17.55
CA ALA A 4 -15.14 -3.53 -16.68
C ALA A 4 -14.60 -4.79 -17.36
N ARG A 5 -14.92 -4.97 -18.65
CA ARG A 5 -14.39 -6.09 -19.45
C ARG A 5 -12.89 -5.98 -19.69
N GLY A 6 -12.37 -4.75 -19.87
CA GLY A 6 -10.95 -4.53 -20.11
C GLY A 6 -10.06 -4.74 -18.87
N VAL A 7 -10.64 -4.81 -17.66
CA VAL A 7 -9.89 -5.03 -16.40
C VAL A 7 -9.99 -6.46 -15.86
N GLU A 8 -10.91 -7.29 -16.36
CA GLU A 8 -11.09 -8.66 -15.88
C GLU A 8 -9.82 -9.51 -16.06
N ASP A 9 -9.11 -9.32 -17.16
CA ASP A 9 -7.88 -10.04 -17.49
C ASP A 9 -6.62 -9.15 -17.41
N ALA A 10 -6.76 -7.91 -16.92
CA ALA A 10 -5.67 -6.93 -16.91
C ALA A 10 -4.69 -7.18 -15.77
N CYS A 11 -3.40 -7.18 -16.08
CA CYS A 11 -2.34 -7.12 -15.10
C CYS A 11 -2.10 -5.69 -14.64
N VAL A 12 -1.35 -5.50 -13.56
CA VAL A 12 -1.02 -4.17 -13.00
C VAL A 12 -0.46 -3.21 -14.06
N TYR A 13 0.36 -3.70 -14.98
CA TYR A 13 0.93 -2.88 -16.06
C TYR A 13 -0.11 -2.39 -17.07
N ASP A 14 -1.13 -3.20 -17.34
CA ASP A 14 -2.24 -2.81 -18.23
C ASP A 14 -3.08 -1.70 -17.58
N LEU A 15 -3.23 -1.74 -16.25
CA LEU A 15 -3.94 -0.73 -15.48
C LEU A 15 -3.24 0.64 -15.53
N LEU A 16 -1.93 0.70 -15.73
CA LEU A 16 -1.20 1.96 -15.92
C LEU A 16 -1.68 2.73 -17.16
N GLY A 17 -2.20 2.04 -18.18
CA GLY A 17 -2.83 2.65 -19.34
C GLY A 17 -4.09 3.48 -19.02
N TYR A 18 -4.67 3.31 -17.84
CA TYR A 18 -5.81 4.10 -17.34
C TYR A 18 -5.38 5.25 -16.44
N SER A 19 -4.09 5.35 -16.07
CA SER A 19 -3.56 6.47 -15.31
C SER A 19 -3.78 7.78 -16.05
N PHE A 20 -4.12 8.84 -15.31
CA PHE A 20 -4.40 10.18 -15.82
C PHE A 20 -5.66 10.30 -16.71
N LYS A 21 -6.46 9.26 -16.86
CA LYS A 21 -7.76 9.35 -17.52
C LYS A 21 -8.81 9.96 -16.57
N ASP A 22 -9.69 10.77 -17.11
CA ASP A 22 -10.81 11.30 -16.34
C ASP A 22 -11.77 10.17 -15.95
N SER A 23 -11.82 9.85 -14.66
CA SER A 23 -12.61 8.75 -14.12
C SER A 23 -14.12 8.92 -14.33
N LYS A 24 -14.59 10.15 -14.53
CA LYS A 24 -16.01 10.46 -14.85
C LYS A 24 -16.50 9.79 -16.12
N ARG A 25 -15.58 9.49 -17.04
CA ARG A 25 -15.90 8.82 -18.32
C ARG A 25 -16.24 7.34 -18.16
N PHE A 26 -15.91 6.76 -17.00
CA PHE A 26 -16.07 5.34 -16.72
C PHE A 26 -17.22 5.02 -15.77
N THR A 27 -17.94 6.05 -15.31
CA THR A 27 -19.05 5.90 -14.40
C THR A 27 -20.38 6.16 -15.12
N ALA A 28 -21.42 5.46 -14.73
CA ALA A 28 -22.71 5.55 -15.39
C ALA A 28 -23.40 6.92 -15.21
N ASP A 29 -23.12 7.58 -14.08
CA ASP A 29 -23.70 8.88 -13.71
C ASP A 29 -22.73 10.06 -13.92
N GLY A 30 -21.55 9.83 -14.48
CA GLY A 30 -20.52 10.86 -14.65
C GLY A 30 -19.84 11.31 -13.36
N SER A 31 -20.06 10.62 -12.25
CA SER A 31 -19.36 10.91 -10.98
C SER A 31 -17.89 10.50 -11.04
N SER A 32 -17.03 11.21 -10.32
CA SER A 32 -15.63 10.78 -10.19
C SER A 32 -15.53 9.51 -9.33
N LEU A 33 -14.51 8.69 -9.54
CA LEU A 33 -14.24 7.56 -8.64
C LEU A 33 -14.00 8.03 -7.19
N THR A 34 -13.42 9.23 -7.02
CA THR A 34 -13.24 9.87 -5.71
C THR A 34 -14.56 10.16 -4.99
N ASP A 35 -15.64 10.37 -5.72
CA ASP A 35 -16.96 10.61 -5.13
C ASP A 35 -17.74 9.29 -4.95
N ILE A 36 -17.56 8.36 -5.89
CA ILE A 36 -18.23 7.05 -5.81
C ILE A 36 -17.80 6.26 -4.59
N HIS A 37 -16.50 6.20 -4.30
CA HIS A 37 -16.01 5.42 -3.16
C HIS A 37 -16.46 5.95 -1.78
N LYS A 38 -17.07 7.14 -1.73
CA LYS A 38 -17.67 7.70 -0.51
C LYS A 38 -19.16 7.35 -0.35
N ARG A 39 -19.75 6.70 -1.35
CA ARG A 39 -21.18 6.33 -1.36
C ARG A 39 -21.35 4.85 -1.15
N GLU A 40 -22.41 4.46 -0.43
CA GLU A 40 -22.78 3.04 -0.32
C GLU A 40 -23.29 2.48 -1.67
N PRO A 41 -22.99 1.22 -2.01
CA PRO A 41 -22.30 0.21 -1.17
C PRO A 41 -20.76 0.28 -1.24
N PHE A 42 -20.19 1.16 -2.08
CA PHE A 42 -18.74 1.22 -2.33
C PHE A 42 -17.95 1.68 -1.10
N ALA A 43 -18.49 2.61 -0.33
CA ALA A 43 -17.85 3.09 0.91
C ALA A 43 -17.59 1.94 1.89
N GLY A 44 -18.56 1.07 2.09
CA GLY A 44 -18.43 -0.11 2.93
C GLY A 44 -17.36 -1.06 2.44
N VAL A 45 -17.32 -1.35 1.12
CA VAL A 45 -16.33 -2.24 0.52
C VAL A 45 -14.92 -1.66 0.65
N VAL A 46 -14.72 -0.39 0.33
CA VAL A 46 -13.42 0.29 0.45
C VAL A 46 -12.95 0.28 1.91
N GLU A 47 -13.83 0.58 2.84
CA GLU A 47 -13.50 0.58 4.26
C GLU A 47 -13.19 -0.83 4.77
N GLU A 48 -13.86 -1.87 4.30
CA GLU A 48 -13.55 -3.27 4.64
C GLU A 48 -12.16 -3.68 4.17
N GLN A 49 -11.75 -3.25 2.98
CA GLN A 49 -10.45 -3.55 2.38
C GLN A 49 -9.31 -2.67 2.93
N ARG A 50 -9.61 -1.69 3.76
CA ARG A 50 -8.61 -0.78 4.29
C ARG A 50 -7.56 -1.50 5.13
N VAL A 51 -6.31 -1.45 4.68
CA VAL A 51 -5.16 -1.98 5.42
C VAL A 51 -4.95 -1.16 6.70
N GLY A 52 -4.56 -1.83 7.79
CA GLY A 52 -4.30 -1.18 9.08
C GLY A 52 -5.38 -1.37 10.13
N LYS A 53 -6.57 -1.88 9.77
CA LYS A 53 -7.65 -2.15 10.72
C LYS A 53 -7.31 -3.23 11.74
N ARG A 54 -6.69 -4.31 11.28
CA ARG A 54 -6.31 -5.45 12.11
C ARG A 54 -4.86 -5.33 12.53
N THR A 55 -4.56 -5.69 13.77
CA THR A 55 -3.19 -5.77 14.27
C THR A 55 -2.53 -7.03 13.71
N PRO A 56 -1.36 -6.94 13.09
CA PRO A 56 -0.60 -8.11 12.68
C PRO A 56 -0.19 -8.96 13.91
N ASN A 57 -0.35 -10.27 13.81
CA ASN A 57 0.06 -11.21 14.86
C ASN A 57 1.56 -11.60 14.75
N ALA A 58 2.23 -11.15 13.69
CA ALA A 58 3.65 -11.40 13.44
C ALA A 58 4.39 -10.06 13.30
N PRO A 59 5.71 -10.06 13.51
CA PRO A 59 6.54 -8.89 13.20
C PRO A 59 6.40 -8.46 11.74
N VAL A 60 6.37 -7.16 11.50
CA VAL A 60 6.13 -6.57 10.17
C VAL A 60 7.32 -5.74 9.73
N VAL A 61 7.67 -5.82 8.45
CA VAL A 61 8.53 -4.84 7.79
C VAL A 61 7.71 -4.04 6.77
N ILE A 62 7.85 -2.73 6.79
CA ILE A 62 7.34 -1.81 5.78
C ILE A 62 8.55 -1.16 5.11
N ASN A 63 8.69 -1.39 3.82
CA ASN A 63 9.68 -0.71 2.99
C ASN A 63 8.94 0.28 2.09
N HIS A 64 9.30 1.56 2.13
CA HIS A 64 8.62 2.60 1.34
C HIS A 64 9.62 3.62 0.81
N ALA A 65 9.53 3.92 -0.49
CA ALA A 65 10.36 4.96 -1.09
C ALA A 65 9.84 6.36 -0.70
N VAL A 66 10.73 7.26 -0.27
CA VAL A 66 10.33 8.61 0.14
C VAL A 66 9.73 9.40 -1.03
N ALA A 67 10.26 9.19 -2.23
CA ALA A 67 9.80 9.83 -3.46
C ALA A 67 8.90 8.91 -4.31
N ASP A 68 8.10 8.06 -3.67
CA ASP A 68 7.12 7.21 -4.34
C ASP A 68 6.07 8.07 -5.04
N ASP A 69 5.96 7.87 -6.36
CA ASP A 69 5.08 8.65 -7.24
C ASP A 69 3.68 8.01 -7.43
N VAL A 70 3.46 6.82 -6.86
CA VAL A 70 2.19 6.09 -6.93
C VAL A 70 1.49 6.08 -5.57
N ILE A 71 2.20 5.69 -4.52
CA ILE A 71 1.67 5.61 -3.16
C ILE A 71 2.36 6.66 -2.29
N PRO A 72 1.64 7.66 -1.77
CA PRO A 72 2.24 8.69 -0.93
C PRO A 72 3.00 8.10 0.27
N TYR A 73 4.26 8.48 0.46
CA TYR A 73 5.10 8.02 1.56
C TYR A 73 4.43 8.11 2.94
N ARG A 74 3.66 9.18 3.15
CA ARG A 74 2.89 9.38 4.39
C ARG A 74 1.91 8.24 4.68
N SER A 75 1.37 7.58 3.65
CA SER A 75 0.40 6.48 3.83
C SER A 75 1.07 5.25 4.45
N GLY A 76 2.28 4.89 3.98
CA GLY A 76 3.05 3.81 4.58
C GLY A 76 3.52 4.13 6.00
N LYS A 77 3.91 5.38 6.23
CA LYS A 77 4.30 5.85 7.57
C LYS A 77 3.13 5.82 8.54
N GLN A 78 1.95 6.27 8.12
CA GLN A 78 0.74 6.23 8.92
C GLN A 78 0.33 4.80 9.25
N LEU A 79 0.39 3.89 8.27
CA LEU A 79 0.11 2.47 8.51
C LEU A 79 1.05 1.88 9.58
N GLY A 80 2.34 2.20 9.50
CA GLY A 80 3.31 1.77 10.51
C GLY A 80 2.98 2.29 11.90
N SER A 81 2.63 3.58 12.01
CA SER A 81 2.19 4.21 13.26
C SER A 81 0.93 3.54 13.82
N ASP A 82 -0.10 3.38 12.99
CA ASP A 82 -1.38 2.75 13.38
C ASP A 82 -1.19 1.32 13.93
N TRP A 83 -0.25 0.56 13.35
CA TRP A 83 0.08 -0.76 13.84
C TRP A 83 0.91 -0.73 15.14
N CYS A 84 1.83 0.22 15.26
CA CYS A 84 2.57 0.43 16.50
C CYS A 84 1.65 0.77 17.67
N ASP A 85 0.68 1.67 17.45
CA ASP A 85 -0.31 2.07 18.45
C ASP A 85 -1.18 0.91 18.92
N LYS A 86 -1.34 -0.11 18.06
CA LYS A 86 -2.03 -1.37 18.37
C LYS A 86 -1.12 -2.45 18.95
N GLY A 87 0.13 -2.12 19.26
CA GLY A 87 1.11 -3.03 19.87
C GLY A 87 1.83 -3.95 18.90
N ALA A 88 1.72 -3.75 17.58
CA ALA A 88 2.49 -4.52 16.61
C ALA A 88 3.98 -4.13 16.63
N ARG A 89 4.83 -5.09 16.30
CA ARG A 89 6.27 -4.86 16.12
C ARG A 89 6.55 -4.52 14.67
N VAL A 90 6.81 -3.24 14.39
CA VAL A 90 7.02 -2.72 13.03
C VAL A 90 8.45 -2.28 12.84
N THR A 91 9.10 -2.76 11.78
CA THR A 91 10.33 -2.18 11.23
C THR A 91 9.94 -1.35 10.01
N PHE A 92 10.24 -0.05 10.03
CA PHE A 92 9.96 0.84 8.92
C PHE A 92 11.25 1.31 8.26
N ASN A 93 11.41 1.03 6.97
CA ASN A 93 12.56 1.41 6.16
C ASN A 93 12.16 2.44 5.11
N ALA A 94 12.68 3.65 5.25
CA ALA A 94 12.57 4.68 4.24
C ALA A 94 13.63 4.45 3.15
N GLY A 95 13.21 4.31 1.91
CA GLY A 95 14.08 4.21 0.74
C GLY A 95 14.29 5.57 0.09
N VAL A 96 15.50 5.86 -0.36
CA VAL A 96 15.82 7.12 -1.06
C VAL A 96 15.70 7.01 -2.58
N THR A 97 15.37 5.83 -3.10
CA THR A 97 15.17 5.63 -4.55
C THR A 97 13.98 6.44 -5.05
N PRO A 98 14.10 7.10 -6.20
CA PRO A 98 12.98 7.77 -6.84
C PRO A 98 12.02 6.72 -7.41
N THR A 99 10.75 7.05 -7.45
CA THR A 99 9.64 6.29 -8.01
C THR A 99 9.27 5.00 -7.25
N HIS A 100 8.02 4.57 -7.43
CA HIS A 100 7.48 3.33 -6.87
C HIS A 100 8.27 2.09 -7.35
N LEU A 101 8.48 1.99 -8.65
CA LEU A 101 9.22 0.87 -9.25
C LEU A 101 10.72 0.91 -8.91
N GLY A 102 11.33 2.09 -8.83
CA GLY A 102 12.73 2.24 -8.45
C GLY A 102 13.05 1.75 -7.03
N GLY A 103 12.07 1.77 -6.13
CA GLY A 103 12.17 1.22 -4.78
C GLY A 103 12.13 -0.31 -4.71
N PHE A 104 11.65 -0.98 -5.75
CA PHE A 104 11.32 -2.40 -5.69
C PHE A 104 12.51 -3.30 -5.36
N LEU A 105 13.61 -3.23 -6.14
CA LEU A 105 14.77 -4.09 -5.94
C LEU A 105 15.44 -3.91 -4.56
N PRO A 106 15.79 -2.70 -4.12
CA PRO A 106 16.36 -2.49 -2.79
C PRO A 106 15.41 -2.91 -1.65
N HIS A 107 14.10 -2.84 -1.88
CA HIS A 107 13.12 -3.26 -0.90
C HIS A 107 12.99 -4.78 -0.81
N ILE A 108 13.16 -5.51 -1.93
CA ILE A 108 13.22 -6.98 -1.91
C ILE A 108 14.39 -7.45 -1.04
N GLU A 109 15.59 -6.93 -1.25
CA GLU A 109 16.77 -7.32 -0.47
C GLU A 109 16.54 -7.13 1.03
N LYS A 110 16.00 -5.97 1.43
CA LYS A 110 15.66 -5.69 2.83
C LYS A 110 14.59 -6.63 3.37
N SER A 111 13.60 -6.99 2.54
CA SER A 111 12.56 -7.94 2.92
C SER A 111 13.11 -9.34 3.09
N MET A 112 13.99 -9.80 2.19
CA MET A 112 14.63 -11.10 2.29
C MET A 112 15.49 -11.20 3.57
N LEU A 113 16.32 -10.20 3.84
CA LEU A 113 17.11 -10.13 5.07
C LEU A 113 16.22 -10.14 6.33
N PHE A 114 15.08 -9.43 6.28
CA PHE A 114 14.10 -9.46 7.36
C PHE A 114 13.59 -10.88 7.61
N PHE A 115 13.18 -11.61 6.58
CA PHE A 115 12.69 -12.98 6.71
C PHE A 115 13.79 -13.92 7.23
N GLU A 116 14.99 -13.87 6.66
CA GLU A 116 16.13 -14.69 7.13
C GLU A 116 16.40 -14.48 8.61
N THR A 117 16.43 -13.24 9.07
CA THR A 117 16.63 -12.94 10.50
C THR A 117 15.49 -13.43 11.38
N ARG A 118 14.24 -13.43 10.86
CA ARG A 118 13.08 -13.98 11.60
C ARG A 118 13.16 -15.48 11.72
N PHE A 119 13.48 -16.19 10.63
CA PHE A 119 13.65 -17.65 10.65
C PHE A 119 14.84 -18.09 11.51
N ALA A 120 15.87 -17.26 11.61
CA ALA A 120 17.01 -17.49 12.52
C ALA A 120 16.68 -17.17 13.98
N GLY A 121 15.47 -16.78 14.32
CA GLY A 121 15.05 -16.45 15.69
C GLY A 121 15.61 -15.14 16.26
N ALA A 122 16.23 -14.30 15.43
CA ALA A 122 16.79 -13.04 15.89
C ALA A 122 15.71 -12.05 16.34
N ASN A 123 15.97 -11.22 17.30
CA ASN A 123 15.06 -10.17 17.73
C ASN A 123 14.95 -9.08 16.66
N GLN A 124 13.71 -8.62 16.40
CA GLN A 124 13.47 -7.51 15.50
C GLN A 124 13.65 -6.17 16.22
N ALA A 125 14.42 -5.28 15.61
CA ALA A 125 14.42 -3.88 15.98
C ALA A 125 13.09 -3.22 15.57
N SER A 126 12.43 -2.56 16.52
CA SER A 126 11.19 -1.83 16.24
C SER A 126 11.47 -0.39 15.87
N SER A 127 10.72 0.14 14.90
CA SER A 127 10.73 1.56 14.52
C SER A 127 9.63 2.37 15.23
N CYS A 128 8.84 1.77 16.10
CA CYS A 128 7.68 2.40 16.71
C CYS A 128 8.00 3.66 17.53
N TRP A 129 9.22 3.78 18.05
CA TRP A 129 9.66 4.95 18.80
C TRP A 129 9.85 6.22 17.93
N ARG A 130 9.85 6.09 16.60
CA ARG A 130 10.11 7.19 15.63
C ARG A 130 9.03 7.34 14.55
N LEU A 131 7.98 6.54 14.57
CA LEU A 131 6.84 6.64 13.67
C LEU A 131 5.78 7.57 14.22
#